data_d05053be48c7d44f89921346c77bf8f7
#
_entry.id   d05053be48c7d44f89921346c77bf8f7
#
_cell.length_a   1.000
_cell.length_b   1.000
_cell.length_c   1.000
_cell.angle_alpha   90.00
_cell.angle_beta   90.00
_cell.angle_gamma   90.00
#
_symmetry.space_group_name_H-M   'P 1'
#
loop_
_entity.id
_entity.type
_entity.pdbx_description
1 polymer ?
#
loop_
_entity_poly.entity_id
_entity_poly.type
_entity_poly.pdbx_seq_one_letter_code
_entity_poly.pdbx_strand_id
1 'polypeptide(L)'
;MYEIPWFLSGERKTFEGIASPELGILWKYFSNIRYFYIFYRNVFLLQNFEAMFLWNEKAIQIVAGPCSVESEEQLFATARGLKKIGIQTLRGGIWKPRSRAHHFEGVGEPGLRWLQQVQQELSMQVATEVATPRQAEVALKYGIDILWIGARTTVSPFMIQEIAEVLRGGDTPVMLKNPVCPDLELWTGAVERLLDIDLKQLSLIHRGFSVFDAAPYRNIPCLEMALEMKKRFPGLPLFCDPSHICGKRGLLYGICAEALRLDMDGLFIESHCCPEVALSDAAQQLTPEALGKMFENLGIRQVENNKLHLGCEILIQRKG
;
A
#
# COMPACT_ATOMS: atom_id res chain seq x y z
N MET A 1 26.19 36.81 5.52
CA MET A 1 25.95 36.04 6.77
C MET A 1 24.43 35.95 6.95
N TYR A 2 23.85 34.83 6.63
CA TYR A 2 22.40 34.60 6.76
C TYR A 2 22.19 33.49 7.79
N GLU A 3 21.54 33.82 8.91
CA GLU A 3 21.19 32.90 9.97
C GLU A 3 19.88 32.17 9.64
N ILE A 4 19.89 30.82 9.70
CA ILE A 4 18.70 29.98 9.61
C ILE A 4 18.50 29.33 10.98
N PRO A 5 17.44 29.64 11.71
CA PRO A 5 17.19 28.99 13.00
C PRO A 5 16.56 27.62 12.82
N TRP A 6 17.25 26.59 13.26
CA TRP A 6 16.69 25.24 13.44
C TRP A 6 16.22 25.08 14.87
N PHE A 7 14.94 24.93 15.05
CA PHE A 7 14.37 24.48 16.32
C PHE A 7 14.25 22.96 16.32
N LEU A 8 15.21 22.28 16.89
CA LEU A 8 15.11 21.02 17.61
C LEU A 8 16.43 20.80 18.35
N SER A 9 16.35 20.75 19.70
CA SER A 9 17.45 20.51 20.65
C SER A 9 18.55 21.59 20.76
N GLY A 10 18.27 22.69 21.43
CA GLY A 10 19.20 23.47 22.26
C GLY A 10 20.60 23.89 21.81
N GLU A 11 21.08 23.51 20.65
CA GLU A 11 22.44 23.85 20.19
C GLU A 11 22.43 24.55 18.81
N ARG A 12 22.97 25.76 18.76
CA ARG A 12 23.23 26.49 17.52
C ARG A 12 24.56 25.99 16.93
N LYS A 13 24.53 25.39 15.75
CA LYS A 13 25.75 25.16 14.94
C LYS A 13 25.74 26.09 13.74
N THR A 14 26.81 26.88 13.63
CA THR A 14 27.11 27.71 12.46
C THR A 14 27.81 26.89 11.39
N PHE A 15 27.32 26.97 10.16
CA PHE A 15 27.96 26.36 9.00
C PHE A 15 28.91 27.38 8.34
N GLU A 16 30.19 27.30 8.62
CA GLU A 16 31.26 27.90 7.82
C GLU A 16 31.96 26.81 7.01
N GLY A 17 31.94 26.95 5.69
CA GLY A 17 32.90 26.23 4.87
C GLY A 17 32.43 25.41 3.65
N ILE A 18 31.16 25.39 3.26
CA ILE A 18 30.75 24.70 2.01
C ILE A 18 29.77 25.57 1.21
N ALA A 19 30.30 26.56 0.51
CA ALA A 19 29.55 27.24 -0.55
C ALA A 19 30.45 27.40 -1.78
N SER A 20 30.25 26.57 -2.80
CA SER A 20 30.77 26.90 -4.13
C SER A 20 29.93 28.05 -4.72
N PRO A 21 30.52 28.89 -5.60
CA PRO A 21 29.81 30.00 -6.24
C PRO A 21 28.55 29.64 -7.00
N GLU A 22 28.42 28.36 -7.39
CA GLU A 22 27.27 27.82 -8.14
C GLU A 22 26.02 27.64 -7.26
N LEU A 23 26.17 27.42 -5.95
CA LEU A 23 25.05 27.33 -5.00
C LEU A 23 24.35 28.68 -4.79
N GLY A 24 25.07 29.79 -4.94
CA GLY A 24 24.52 31.17 -4.85
C GLY A 24 23.56 31.50 -5.99
N ILE A 25 23.75 30.89 -7.18
CA ILE A 25 22.90 31.11 -8.35
C ILE A 25 21.59 30.32 -8.19
N LEU A 26 21.66 29.10 -7.69
CA LEU A 26 20.49 28.25 -7.42
C LEU A 26 19.56 28.86 -6.36
N TRP A 27 20.12 29.54 -5.35
CA TRP A 27 19.33 30.24 -4.32
C TRP A 27 18.41 31.34 -4.87
N LYS A 28 18.79 32.01 -5.93
CA LYS A 28 18.00 33.07 -6.58
C LYS A 28 16.76 32.57 -7.32
N TYR A 29 16.74 31.27 -7.69
CA TYR A 29 15.63 30.64 -8.42
C TYR A 29 14.66 29.85 -7.52
N PHE A 30 15.04 29.55 -6.28
CA PHE A 30 14.23 28.76 -5.36
C PHE A 30 13.69 29.61 -4.21
N SER A 31 12.82 30.57 -4.52
CA SER A 31 12.12 31.39 -3.50
C SER A 31 11.03 30.58 -2.74
N ASN A 32 10.88 29.31 -2.99
CA ASN A 32 9.86 28.49 -2.37
C ASN A 32 10.50 27.39 -1.48
N ILE A 33 10.50 27.63 -0.17
CA ILE A 33 11.08 26.78 0.89
C ILE A 33 10.71 25.30 0.74
N ARG A 34 9.55 25.00 0.16
CA ARG A 34 9.03 23.64 -0.06
C ARG A 34 9.85 22.85 -1.10
N TYR A 35 10.32 23.49 -2.18
CA TYR A 35 11.14 22.84 -3.21
C TYR A 35 12.60 22.65 -2.75
N PHE A 36 13.13 23.58 -1.96
CA PHE A 36 14.45 23.48 -1.37
C PHE A 36 14.53 22.30 -0.37
N TYR A 37 13.49 22.10 0.43
CA TYR A 37 13.41 20.98 1.37
C TYR A 37 13.37 19.63 0.64
N ILE A 38 12.63 19.53 -0.47
CA ILE A 38 12.56 18.32 -1.30
C ILE A 38 13.90 18.06 -2.00
N PHE A 39 14.56 19.09 -2.51
CA PHE A 39 15.88 18.96 -3.17
C PHE A 39 16.97 18.57 -2.18
N TYR A 40 17.04 19.20 -1.02
CA TYR A 40 18.03 18.90 0.03
C TYR A 40 17.81 17.49 0.62
N ARG A 41 16.58 17.10 0.79
CA ARG A 41 16.20 15.73 1.20
C ARG A 41 16.69 14.69 0.20
N ASN A 42 16.56 14.96 -1.09
CA ASN A 42 17.01 14.02 -2.14
C ASN A 42 18.54 13.98 -2.27
N VAL A 43 19.25 15.10 -2.11
CA VAL A 43 20.72 15.17 -2.13
C VAL A 43 21.32 14.54 -0.87
N PHE A 44 20.72 14.76 0.30
CA PHE A 44 21.15 14.14 1.56
C PHE A 44 20.94 12.62 1.59
N LEU A 45 19.90 12.13 0.91
CA LEU A 45 19.64 10.70 0.72
C LEU A 45 20.70 10.04 -0.17
N LEU A 46 21.24 10.75 -1.15
CA LEU A 46 22.29 10.22 -2.03
C LEU A 46 23.68 10.13 -1.34
N GLN A 47 23.96 10.98 -0.36
CA GLN A 47 25.24 10.96 0.39
C GLN A 47 25.26 9.96 1.56
N ASN A 48 24.10 9.51 2.04
CA ASN A 48 23.99 8.53 3.12
C ASN A 48 23.66 7.10 2.64
N PHE A 49 23.93 6.80 1.37
CA PHE A 49 23.61 5.49 0.78
C PHE A 49 24.33 4.32 1.49
N GLU A 50 25.50 4.56 2.10
CA GLU A 50 26.24 3.53 2.85
C GLU A 50 25.72 3.30 4.29
N ALA A 51 25.05 4.28 4.90
CA ALA A 51 24.48 4.12 6.24
C ALA A 51 23.12 3.40 6.24
N MET A 52 22.55 3.10 5.07
CA MET A 52 21.23 2.52 4.89
C MET A 52 21.19 0.99 5.00
N PHE A 53 22.34 0.32 5.19
CA PHE A 53 22.46 -1.14 5.17
C PHE A 53 22.41 -1.84 6.54
N LEU A 54 21.97 -1.16 7.58
CA LEU A 54 21.61 -1.86 8.83
C LEU A 54 20.08 -2.06 8.89
N TRP A 55 19.54 -2.74 7.89
CA TRP A 55 18.19 -3.26 7.97
C TRP A 55 18.17 -4.36 9.04
N ASN A 56 17.51 -4.10 10.15
CA ASN A 56 17.06 -5.20 11.01
C ASN A 56 16.28 -6.15 10.10
N GLU A 57 16.57 -7.46 10.17
CA GLU A 57 15.88 -8.51 9.38
C GLU A 57 14.40 -8.61 9.82
N LYS A 58 13.63 -7.53 9.61
CA LYS A 58 12.20 -7.54 9.89
C LYS A 58 11.52 -8.31 8.77
N ALA A 59 10.81 -9.34 9.16
CA ALA A 59 9.93 -10.07 8.29
C ALA A 59 8.82 -9.15 7.79
N ILE A 60 8.89 -8.72 6.54
CA ILE A 60 7.86 -7.90 5.92
C ILE A 60 6.80 -8.78 5.26
N GLN A 61 5.54 -8.44 5.43
CA GLN A 61 4.43 -9.15 4.81
C GLN A 61 4.19 -8.65 3.38
N ILE A 62 4.03 -9.56 2.42
CA ILE A 62 3.83 -9.20 1.01
C ILE A 62 2.50 -9.75 0.51
N VAL A 63 1.65 -8.86 0.02
CA VAL A 63 0.45 -9.17 -0.74
C VAL A 63 0.67 -8.71 -2.18
N ALA A 64 0.83 -9.63 -3.12
CA ALA A 64 1.15 -9.28 -4.51
C ALA A 64 0.21 -9.99 -5.50
N GLY A 65 -0.03 -9.37 -6.66
CA GLY A 65 -0.87 -9.94 -7.70
C GLY A 65 -1.44 -8.88 -8.64
N PRO A 66 -2.26 -9.25 -9.60
CA PRO A 66 -2.70 -8.32 -10.63
C PRO A 66 -3.60 -7.20 -10.07
N CYS A 67 -3.61 -6.07 -10.75
CA CYS A 67 -4.58 -5.01 -10.49
C CYS A 67 -5.99 -5.56 -10.64
N SER A 68 -6.26 -6.26 -11.75
CA SER A 68 -7.50 -7.00 -11.97
C SER A 68 -7.23 -8.42 -12.44
N VAL A 69 -8.12 -9.33 -12.03
CA VAL A 69 -8.25 -10.65 -12.65
C VAL A 69 -8.94 -10.45 -14.00
N GLU A 70 -8.36 -10.98 -15.07
CA GLU A 70 -8.79 -10.76 -16.44
C GLU A 70 -9.22 -12.06 -17.13
N SER A 71 -8.53 -13.15 -16.84
CA SER A 71 -8.88 -14.52 -17.20
C SER A 71 -8.29 -15.49 -16.21
N GLU A 72 -8.72 -16.74 -16.27
CA GLU A 72 -8.17 -17.84 -15.45
C GLU A 72 -6.68 -18.05 -15.77
N GLU A 73 -6.31 -18.07 -17.04
CA GLU A 73 -4.93 -18.28 -17.49
C GLU A 73 -4.00 -17.15 -16.99
N GLN A 74 -4.45 -15.88 -17.09
CA GLN A 74 -3.70 -14.73 -16.61
C GLN A 74 -3.48 -14.81 -15.10
N LEU A 75 -4.52 -15.15 -14.34
CA LEU A 75 -4.45 -15.27 -12.90
C LEU A 75 -3.46 -16.36 -12.47
N PHE A 76 -3.59 -17.57 -13.03
CA PHE A 76 -2.72 -18.70 -12.73
C PHE A 76 -1.27 -18.46 -13.16
N ALA A 77 -1.04 -17.86 -14.33
CA ALA A 77 0.32 -17.51 -14.77
C ALA A 77 0.98 -16.54 -13.80
N THR A 78 0.24 -15.52 -13.35
CA THR A 78 0.73 -14.55 -12.36
C THR A 78 0.98 -15.22 -11.00
N ALA A 79 0.02 -16.02 -10.50
CA ALA A 79 0.12 -16.70 -9.22
C ALA A 79 1.31 -17.68 -9.16
N ARG A 80 1.51 -18.49 -10.21
CA ARG A 80 2.65 -19.42 -10.30
C ARG A 80 3.99 -18.66 -10.32
N GLY A 81 4.07 -17.53 -11.05
CA GLY A 81 5.24 -16.67 -11.06
C GLY A 81 5.55 -16.10 -9.68
N LEU A 82 4.55 -15.60 -8.99
CA LEU A 82 4.67 -15.05 -7.63
C LEU A 82 5.06 -16.14 -6.61
N LYS A 83 4.45 -17.33 -6.70
CA LYS A 83 4.80 -18.44 -5.81
C LYS A 83 6.27 -18.87 -5.96
N LYS A 84 6.83 -18.84 -7.19
CA LYS A 84 8.25 -19.15 -7.44
C LYS A 84 9.21 -18.21 -6.73
N ILE A 85 8.82 -16.95 -6.53
CA ILE A 85 9.60 -15.96 -5.78
C ILE A 85 9.19 -15.89 -4.30
N GLY A 86 8.43 -16.90 -3.79
CA GLY A 86 8.11 -17.07 -2.38
C GLY A 86 6.86 -16.34 -1.89
N ILE A 87 6.10 -15.64 -2.75
CA ILE A 87 4.86 -14.96 -2.34
C ILE A 87 3.79 -15.98 -1.95
N GLN A 88 3.20 -15.78 -0.77
CA GLN A 88 2.17 -16.69 -0.23
C GLN A 88 0.75 -16.11 -0.31
N THR A 89 0.61 -14.80 -0.49
CA THR A 89 -0.70 -14.13 -0.56
C THR A 89 -0.86 -13.42 -1.89
N LEU A 90 -1.84 -13.92 -2.68
CA LEU A 90 -2.21 -13.36 -3.97
C LEU A 90 -3.33 -12.34 -3.81
N ARG A 91 -3.14 -11.12 -4.34
CA ARG A 91 -4.24 -10.18 -4.55
C ARG A 91 -4.79 -10.28 -5.96
N GLY A 92 -6.09 -10.10 -6.15
CA GLY A 92 -6.71 -10.03 -7.48
C GLY A 92 -8.06 -9.33 -7.41
N GLY A 93 -8.18 -8.12 -7.99
CA GLY A 93 -9.47 -7.43 -8.04
C GLY A 93 -10.36 -8.01 -9.13
N ILE A 94 -11.54 -8.50 -8.78
CA ILE A 94 -12.52 -9.04 -9.73
C ILE A 94 -13.63 -8.05 -10.05
N TRP A 95 -13.85 -7.06 -9.20
CA TRP A 95 -14.71 -5.92 -9.42
C TRP A 95 -13.87 -4.65 -9.41
N LYS A 96 -14.06 -3.79 -10.40
CA LYS A 96 -13.25 -2.57 -10.56
C LYS A 96 -14.15 -1.34 -10.62
N PRO A 97 -14.25 -0.56 -9.53
CA PRO A 97 -15.00 0.70 -9.56
C PRO A 97 -14.27 1.70 -10.49
N ARG A 98 -14.87 1.99 -11.64
CA ARG A 98 -14.27 2.89 -12.65
C ARG A 98 -14.91 4.28 -12.61
N SER A 99 -14.08 5.30 -12.80
CA SER A 99 -14.57 6.69 -12.89
C SER A 99 -15.20 7.01 -14.26
N ARG A 100 -14.88 6.22 -15.29
CA ARG A 100 -15.43 6.37 -16.64
C ARG A 100 -16.17 5.11 -17.06
N ALA A 101 -17.32 5.28 -17.69
CA ALA A 101 -18.03 4.20 -18.35
C ALA A 101 -17.19 3.55 -19.46
N HIS A 102 -17.50 2.33 -19.83
CA HIS A 102 -16.86 1.56 -20.92
C HIS A 102 -15.39 1.15 -20.66
N HIS A 103 -14.85 1.36 -19.47
CA HIS A 103 -13.59 0.74 -19.06
C HIS A 103 -13.86 -0.67 -18.52
N PHE A 104 -12.82 -1.53 -18.53
CA PHE A 104 -12.93 -2.87 -17.96
C PHE A 104 -13.30 -2.80 -16.48
N GLU A 105 -14.47 -3.31 -16.13
CA GLU A 105 -15.04 -3.26 -14.77
C GLU A 105 -14.74 -4.51 -13.95
N GLY A 106 -13.91 -5.40 -14.49
CA GLY A 106 -13.58 -6.69 -13.89
C GLY A 106 -14.45 -7.82 -14.43
N VAL A 107 -14.06 -9.05 -14.11
CA VAL A 107 -14.77 -10.27 -14.53
C VAL A 107 -15.96 -10.62 -13.64
N GLY A 108 -16.05 -9.98 -12.48
CA GLY A 108 -17.12 -10.24 -11.54
C GLY A 108 -17.01 -11.58 -10.83
N GLU A 109 -18.15 -12.16 -10.48
CA GLU A 109 -18.26 -13.41 -9.71
C GLU A 109 -17.53 -14.61 -10.29
N PRO A 110 -17.43 -14.83 -11.62
CA PRO A 110 -16.60 -15.92 -12.16
C PRO A 110 -15.16 -15.90 -11.65
N GLY A 111 -14.58 -14.72 -11.41
CA GLY A 111 -13.24 -14.59 -10.87
C GLY A 111 -13.07 -15.14 -9.45
N LEU A 112 -14.14 -15.25 -8.65
CA LEU A 112 -14.09 -15.89 -7.33
C LEU A 112 -13.76 -17.36 -7.42
N ARG A 113 -14.28 -18.07 -8.42
CA ARG A 113 -13.98 -19.50 -8.67
C ARG A 113 -12.50 -19.66 -9.00
N TRP A 114 -11.95 -18.80 -9.84
CA TRP A 114 -10.54 -18.85 -10.21
C TRP A 114 -9.62 -18.56 -9.02
N LEU A 115 -10.00 -17.60 -8.16
CA LEU A 115 -9.28 -17.33 -6.91
C LEU A 115 -9.32 -18.56 -5.98
N GLN A 116 -10.48 -19.19 -5.82
CA GLN A 116 -10.63 -20.42 -5.03
C GLN A 116 -9.77 -21.59 -5.59
N GLN A 117 -9.70 -21.74 -6.91
CA GLN A 117 -8.83 -22.73 -7.54
C GLN A 117 -7.35 -22.44 -7.24
N VAL A 118 -6.92 -21.16 -7.24
CA VAL A 118 -5.55 -20.78 -6.84
C VAL A 118 -5.27 -21.17 -5.38
N GLN A 119 -6.23 -20.97 -4.44
CA GLN A 119 -6.08 -21.45 -3.06
C GLN A 119 -5.83 -22.96 -3.01
N GLN A 120 -6.64 -23.73 -3.73
CA GLN A 120 -6.62 -25.19 -3.71
C GLN A 120 -5.38 -25.76 -4.40
N GLU A 121 -5.08 -25.31 -5.61
CA GLU A 121 -4.00 -25.88 -6.43
C GLU A 121 -2.61 -25.35 -6.07
N LEU A 122 -2.53 -24.09 -5.70
CA LEU A 122 -1.25 -23.47 -5.40
C LEU A 122 -1.00 -23.25 -3.89
N SER A 123 -1.95 -23.59 -3.03
CA SER A 123 -1.85 -23.36 -1.57
C SER A 123 -1.43 -21.95 -1.23
N MET A 124 -1.98 -20.94 -1.94
CA MET A 124 -1.79 -19.54 -1.68
C MET A 124 -3.02 -18.97 -1.00
N GLN A 125 -2.85 -18.04 -0.06
CA GLN A 125 -3.96 -17.20 0.38
C GLN A 125 -4.39 -16.27 -0.76
N VAL A 126 -5.68 -15.98 -0.86
CA VAL A 126 -6.19 -15.06 -1.89
C VAL A 126 -6.94 -13.89 -1.27
N ALA A 127 -6.74 -12.72 -1.85
CA ALA A 127 -7.40 -11.49 -1.46
C ALA A 127 -8.16 -10.89 -2.65
N THR A 128 -9.35 -10.30 -2.41
CA THR A 128 -10.11 -9.57 -3.44
C THR A 128 -10.73 -8.29 -2.90
N GLU A 129 -10.99 -7.32 -3.81
CA GLU A 129 -11.66 -6.06 -3.50
C GLU A 129 -13.17 -6.28 -3.31
N VAL A 130 -13.73 -5.64 -2.30
CA VAL A 130 -15.18 -5.51 -2.14
C VAL A 130 -15.54 -4.03 -1.98
N ALA A 131 -16.63 -3.62 -2.62
CA ALA A 131 -17.11 -2.25 -2.62
C ALA A 131 -18.58 -2.13 -2.21
N THR A 132 -19.28 -3.27 -2.07
CA THR A 132 -20.68 -3.33 -1.65
C THR A 132 -20.90 -4.50 -0.69
N PRO A 133 -21.97 -4.44 0.14
CA PRO A 133 -22.35 -5.55 1.03
C PRO A 133 -22.52 -6.87 0.27
N ARG A 134 -23.21 -6.83 -0.88
CA ARG A 134 -23.43 -8.02 -1.72
C ARG A 134 -22.10 -8.65 -2.19
N GLN A 135 -21.13 -7.83 -2.59
CA GLN A 135 -19.81 -8.35 -2.99
C GLN A 135 -19.10 -9.03 -1.82
N ALA A 136 -19.18 -8.45 -0.61
CA ALA A 136 -18.64 -9.06 0.59
C ALA A 136 -19.33 -10.40 0.88
N GLU A 137 -20.67 -10.46 0.89
CA GLU A 137 -21.41 -11.71 1.10
C GLU A 137 -21.02 -12.83 0.11
N VAL A 138 -20.92 -12.46 -1.17
CA VAL A 138 -20.60 -13.44 -2.21
C VAL A 138 -19.15 -13.92 -2.06
N ALA A 139 -18.19 -13.01 -1.81
CA ALA A 139 -16.79 -13.38 -1.58
C ALA A 139 -16.62 -14.30 -0.35
N LEU A 140 -17.35 -14.03 0.74
CA LEU A 140 -17.38 -14.89 1.92
C LEU A 140 -17.93 -16.30 1.61
N LYS A 141 -18.99 -16.41 0.80
CA LYS A 141 -19.56 -17.70 0.37
C LYS A 141 -18.58 -18.54 -0.45
N TYR A 142 -17.71 -17.90 -1.21
CA TYR A 142 -16.64 -18.58 -1.96
C TYR A 142 -15.41 -18.90 -1.10
N GLY A 143 -15.39 -18.52 0.17
CA GLY A 143 -14.28 -18.80 1.09
C GLY A 143 -13.00 -18.03 0.73
N ILE A 144 -13.13 -16.81 0.25
CA ILE A 144 -11.97 -15.92 0.02
C ILE A 144 -11.31 -15.61 1.36
N ASP A 145 -9.98 -15.79 1.44
CA ASP A 145 -9.23 -15.68 2.69
C ASP A 145 -9.20 -14.26 3.24
N ILE A 146 -9.12 -13.24 2.36
CA ILE A 146 -8.91 -11.85 2.74
C ILE A 146 -9.79 -10.95 1.87
N LEU A 147 -10.49 -10.00 2.48
CA LEU A 147 -11.20 -8.95 1.75
C LEU A 147 -10.49 -7.63 1.89
N TRP A 148 -10.36 -6.85 0.81
CA TRP A 148 -9.94 -5.47 0.97
C TRP A 148 -11.02 -4.49 0.53
N ILE A 149 -11.13 -3.39 1.27
CA ILE A 149 -12.03 -2.28 0.97
C ILE A 149 -11.23 -1.22 0.23
N GLY A 150 -11.67 -0.87 -0.98
CA GLY A 150 -10.99 0.06 -1.87
C GLY A 150 -11.11 1.52 -1.43
N ALA A 151 -10.15 2.35 -1.83
CA ALA A 151 -10.07 3.77 -1.46
C ALA A 151 -11.32 4.60 -1.88
N ARG A 152 -11.99 4.21 -2.96
CA ARG A 152 -13.25 4.86 -3.40
C ARG A 152 -14.44 4.48 -2.52
N THR A 153 -14.42 3.30 -1.93
CA THR A 153 -15.44 2.83 -0.98
C THR A 153 -15.21 3.46 0.38
N THR A 154 -13.96 3.63 0.80
CA THR A 154 -13.59 4.22 2.10
C THR A 154 -14.11 5.66 2.27
N VAL A 155 -14.36 6.39 1.19
CA VAL A 155 -14.94 7.75 1.26
C VAL A 155 -16.42 7.79 1.63
N SER A 156 -17.09 6.63 1.69
CA SER A 156 -18.53 6.55 1.99
C SER A 156 -18.76 5.90 3.36
N PRO A 157 -19.05 6.68 4.41
CA PRO A 157 -19.35 6.13 5.73
C PRO A 157 -20.51 5.13 5.74
N PHE A 158 -21.56 5.38 4.93
CA PHE A 158 -22.68 4.45 4.81
C PHE A 158 -22.26 3.11 4.22
N MET A 159 -21.46 3.13 3.15
CA MET A 159 -20.99 1.90 2.51
C MET A 159 -20.08 1.09 3.43
N ILE A 160 -19.19 1.78 4.17
CA ILE A 160 -18.35 1.12 5.19
C ILE A 160 -19.23 0.47 6.26
N GLN A 161 -20.25 1.17 6.74
CA GLN A 161 -21.18 0.62 7.75
C GLN A 161 -21.93 -0.61 7.24
N GLU A 162 -22.47 -0.55 6.02
CA GLU A 162 -23.18 -1.67 5.42
C GLU A 162 -22.28 -2.90 5.19
N ILE A 163 -21.05 -2.68 4.73
CA ILE A 163 -20.06 -3.77 4.59
C ILE A 163 -19.68 -4.33 5.97
N ALA A 164 -19.48 -3.46 6.97
CA ALA A 164 -19.19 -3.87 8.33
C ALA A 164 -20.27 -4.79 8.90
N GLU A 165 -21.54 -4.49 8.69
CA GLU A 165 -22.64 -5.34 9.17
C GLU A 165 -22.60 -6.75 8.56
N VAL A 166 -22.22 -6.89 7.29
CA VAL A 166 -22.02 -8.20 6.65
C VAL A 166 -20.86 -8.98 7.27
N LEU A 167 -19.83 -8.28 7.73
CA LEU A 167 -18.61 -8.88 8.31
C LEU A 167 -18.77 -9.19 9.81
N ARG A 168 -19.84 -8.72 10.44
CA ARG A 168 -20.07 -8.86 11.89
C ARG A 168 -20.00 -10.32 12.35
N GLY A 169 -19.16 -10.55 13.36
CA GLY A 169 -18.99 -11.87 13.96
C GLY A 169 -18.23 -12.89 13.09
N GLY A 170 -17.74 -12.48 11.93
CA GLY A 170 -16.88 -13.29 11.07
C GLY A 170 -15.40 -13.18 11.45
N ASP A 171 -14.62 -14.18 11.01
CA ASP A 171 -13.17 -14.26 11.26
C ASP A 171 -12.34 -13.85 10.03
N THR A 172 -12.98 -13.50 8.90
CA THR A 172 -12.29 -13.14 7.67
C THR A 172 -11.51 -11.86 7.84
N PRO A 173 -10.18 -11.88 7.60
CA PRO A 173 -9.34 -10.71 7.65
C PRO A 173 -9.76 -9.63 6.66
N VAL A 174 -9.69 -8.37 7.09
CA VAL A 174 -10.03 -7.20 6.27
C VAL A 174 -8.84 -6.26 6.17
N MET A 175 -8.59 -5.75 4.97
CA MET A 175 -7.61 -4.70 4.71
C MET A 175 -8.33 -3.44 4.22
N LEU A 176 -8.13 -2.31 4.88
CA LEU A 176 -8.79 -1.05 4.56
C LEU A 176 -7.81 -0.08 3.90
N LYS A 177 -8.06 0.32 2.64
CA LYS A 177 -7.30 1.39 1.99
C LYS A 177 -7.67 2.76 2.57
N ASN A 178 -6.72 3.69 2.63
CA ASN A 178 -7.02 5.09 2.89
C ASN A 178 -8.02 5.64 1.86
N PRO A 179 -8.83 6.66 2.20
CA PRO A 179 -9.72 7.32 1.26
C PRO A 179 -8.92 7.96 0.10
N VAL A 180 -9.58 8.20 -1.04
CA VAL A 180 -8.91 8.84 -2.20
C VAL A 180 -8.46 10.27 -1.91
N CYS A 181 -9.19 11.01 -1.08
CA CYS A 181 -8.84 12.36 -0.62
C CYS A 181 -7.98 12.31 0.65
N PRO A 182 -7.14 13.34 0.89
CA PRO A 182 -6.30 13.42 2.09
C PRO A 182 -7.13 13.89 3.30
N ASP A 183 -8.00 13.02 3.79
CA ASP A 183 -8.89 13.25 4.92
C ASP A 183 -8.63 12.17 6.00
N LEU A 184 -7.95 12.59 7.07
CA LEU A 184 -7.55 11.70 8.15
C LEU A 184 -8.74 11.27 9.02
N GLU A 185 -9.71 12.15 9.24
CA GLU A 185 -10.90 11.85 10.05
C GLU A 185 -11.81 10.87 9.32
N LEU A 186 -11.93 11.00 8.00
CA LEU A 186 -12.68 10.05 7.19
C LEU A 186 -12.05 8.65 7.24
N TRP A 187 -10.70 8.56 7.20
CA TRP A 187 -10.00 7.28 7.34
C TRP A 187 -10.16 6.71 8.74
N THR A 188 -9.99 7.54 9.77
CA THR A 188 -10.20 7.16 11.17
C THR A 188 -11.61 6.62 11.40
N GLY A 189 -12.64 7.35 10.95
CA GLY A 189 -14.03 6.91 11.11
C GLY A 189 -14.37 5.61 10.37
N ALA A 190 -13.70 5.33 9.23
CA ALA A 190 -13.85 4.04 8.56
C ALA A 190 -13.23 2.89 9.36
N VAL A 191 -12.07 3.11 10.00
CA VAL A 191 -11.44 2.14 10.92
C VAL A 191 -12.33 1.87 12.12
N GLU A 192 -12.83 2.92 12.77
CA GLU A 192 -13.68 2.81 13.96
C GLU A 192 -14.93 1.96 13.67
N ARG A 193 -15.62 2.17 12.54
CA ARG A 193 -16.79 1.36 12.15
C ARG A 193 -16.48 -0.13 11.99
N LEU A 194 -15.30 -0.46 11.46
CA LEU A 194 -14.86 -1.85 11.33
C LEU A 194 -14.44 -2.45 12.68
N LEU A 195 -13.91 -1.65 13.60
CA LEU A 195 -13.59 -2.11 14.96
C LEU A 195 -14.85 -2.31 15.82
N ASP A 196 -15.89 -1.49 15.63
CA ASP A 196 -17.16 -1.56 16.37
C ASP A 196 -17.95 -2.86 16.14
N ILE A 197 -17.63 -3.61 15.08
CA ILE A 197 -18.25 -4.91 14.80
C ILE A 197 -17.48 -6.11 15.36
N ASP A 198 -16.50 -5.88 16.23
CA ASP A 198 -15.61 -6.90 16.78
C ASP A 198 -14.83 -7.67 15.69
N LEU A 199 -14.41 -6.97 14.63
CA LEU A 199 -13.58 -7.56 13.58
C LEU A 199 -12.22 -7.98 14.16
N LYS A 200 -11.89 -9.26 14.06
CA LYS A 200 -10.70 -9.83 14.71
C LYS A 200 -9.38 -9.45 14.04
N GLN A 201 -9.40 -9.25 12.73
CA GLN A 201 -8.21 -8.98 11.94
C GLN A 201 -8.47 -7.83 10.97
N LEU A 202 -7.90 -6.68 11.27
CA LEU A 202 -7.95 -5.48 10.45
C LEU A 202 -6.54 -4.97 10.18
N SER A 203 -6.26 -4.61 8.92
CA SER A 203 -5.01 -3.95 8.52
C SER A 203 -5.30 -2.73 7.68
N LEU A 204 -4.37 -1.78 7.66
CA LEU A 204 -4.47 -0.56 6.89
C LEU A 204 -3.61 -0.66 5.63
N ILE A 205 -4.07 -0.09 4.51
CA ILE A 205 -3.30 0.05 3.28
C ILE A 205 -3.20 1.52 2.92
N HIS A 206 -1.98 2.04 2.89
CA HIS A 206 -1.70 3.37 2.40
C HIS A 206 -1.35 3.34 0.91
N ARG A 207 -2.18 3.96 0.07
CA ARG A 207 -2.03 4.01 -1.40
C ARG A 207 -1.81 5.42 -1.97
N GLY A 208 -1.51 6.40 -1.11
CA GLY A 208 -1.44 7.80 -1.46
C GLY A 208 -2.81 8.45 -1.66
N PHE A 209 -2.80 9.75 -1.93
CA PHE A 209 -4.02 10.55 -2.06
C PHE A 209 -4.10 11.21 -3.42
N SER A 210 -5.30 11.25 -4.00
CA SER A 210 -5.56 11.92 -5.26
C SER A 210 -5.67 13.42 -5.03
N VAL A 211 -4.79 14.17 -5.67
CA VAL A 211 -4.78 15.64 -5.66
C VAL A 211 -4.61 16.14 -7.09
N PHE A 212 -4.91 17.41 -7.33
CA PHE A 212 -4.87 18.02 -8.67
C PHE A 212 -3.49 17.91 -9.33
N ASP A 213 -2.41 18.15 -8.57
CA ASP A 213 -1.04 18.04 -9.05
C ASP A 213 -0.24 17.12 -8.13
N ALA A 214 -0.18 15.85 -8.49
CA ALA A 214 0.55 14.82 -7.75
C ALA A 214 1.90 14.46 -8.40
N ALA A 215 2.29 15.14 -9.49
CA ALA A 215 3.51 14.79 -10.22
C ALA A 215 4.76 14.76 -9.31
N PRO A 216 5.66 13.78 -9.45
CA PRO A 216 5.71 12.76 -10.49
C PRO A 216 4.86 11.50 -10.23
N TYR A 217 4.12 11.45 -9.12
CA TYR A 217 3.31 10.33 -8.68
C TYR A 217 1.91 10.36 -9.31
N ARG A 218 1.23 9.23 -9.28
CA ARG A 218 -0.21 9.16 -9.60
C ARG A 218 -1.07 9.68 -8.45
N ASN A 219 -0.66 9.35 -7.23
CA ASN A 219 -1.26 9.84 -5.99
C ASN A 219 -0.14 10.32 -5.08
N ILE A 220 -0.32 11.47 -4.45
CA ILE A 220 0.72 12.02 -3.56
C ILE A 220 0.96 11.06 -2.39
N PRO A 221 2.22 10.72 -2.07
CA PRO A 221 2.51 9.77 -0.99
C PRO A 221 1.97 10.19 0.37
N CYS A 222 2.20 11.43 0.81
CA CYS A 222 1.76 11.99 2.10
C CYS A 222 1.90 10.96 3.24
N LEU A 223 3.10 10.41 3.41
CA LEU A 223 3.38 9.30 4.33
C LEU A 223 3.16 9.68 5.80
N GLU A 224 3.21 10.97 6.10
CA GLU A 224 2.91 11.52 7.43
C GLU A 224 1.50 11.15 7.91
N MET A 225 0.52 11.14 7.00
CA MET A 225 -0.85 10.72 7.34
C MET A 225 -0.93 9.21 7.63
N ALA A 226 -0.16 8.40 6.91
CA ALA A 226 -0.09 6.97 7.17
C ALA A 226 0.53 6.68 8.55
N LEU A 227 1.62 7.41 8.90
CA LEU A 227 2.26 7.31 10.21
C LEU A 227 1.35 7.81 11.34
N GLU A 228 0.55 8.84 11.07
CA GLU A 228 -0.44 9.30 12.05
C GLU A 228 -1.51 8.24 12.33
N MET A 229 -1.97 7.51 11.31
CA MET A 229 -2.87 6.37 11.51
C MET A 229 -2.21 5.24 12.31
N LYS A 230 -0.91 4.96 12.07
CA LYS A 230 -0.17 3.98 12.88
C LYS A 230 -0.07 4.38 14.35
N LYS A 231 0.00 5.69 14.65
CA LYS A 231 -0.04 6.21 16.03
C LYS A 231 -1.44 6.12 16.65
N ARG A 232 -2.50 6.44 15.89
CA ARG A 232 -3.89 6.33 16.37
C ARG A 232 -4.30 4.90 16.63
N PHE A 233 -3.82 3.96 15.79
CA PHE A 233 -4.16 2.54 15.85
C PHE A 233 -2.89 1.66 15.88
N PRO A 234 -2.10 1.69 16.97
CA PRO A 234 -0.79 1.04 17.01
C PRO A 234 -0.85 -0.49 16.90
N GLY A 235 -2.02 -1.10 17.15
CA GLY A 235 -2.25 -2.53 17.00
C GLY A 235 -2.61 -2.97 15.58
N LEU A 236 -2.84 -2.04 14.64
CA LEU A 236 -3.20 -2.38 13.28
C LEU A 236 -1.97 -2.37 12.36
N PRO A 237 -1.68 -3.47 11.64
CA PRO A 237 -0.63 -3.49 10.63
C PRO A 237 -0.91 -2.47 9.51
N LEU A 238 0.15 -1.76 9.09
CA LEU A 238 0.10 -0.75 8.04
C LEU A 238 0.89 -1.22 6.82
N PHE A 239 0.21 -1.40 5.70
CA PHE A 239 0.79 -1.77 4.41
C PHE A 239 0.96 -0.55 3.51
N CYS A 240 2.03 -0.53 2.71
CA CYS A 240 2.19 0.41 1.61
C CYS A 240 1.70 -0.21 0.30
N ASP A 241 0.92 0.53 -0.48
CA ASP A 241 0.57 0.22 -1.87
C ASP A 241 1.38 1.12 -2.81
N PRO A 242 2.63 0.76 -3.13
CA PRO A 242 3.51 1.59 -3.95
C PRO A 242 3.01 1.71 -5.38
N SER A 243 2.29 0.70 -5.90
CA SER A 243 1.77 0.71 -7.26
C SER A 243 0.82 1.86 -7.50
N HIS A 244 -0.15 2.05 -6.61
CA HIS A 244 -1.11 3.14 -6.74
C HIS A 244 -0.53 4.51 -6.37
N ILE A 245 0.47 4.58 -5.48
CA ILE A 245 1.22 5.82 -5.23
C ILE A 245 1.94 6.24 -6.50
N CYS A 246 2.73 5.36 -7.08
CA CYS A 246 3.65 5.67 -8.19
C CYS A 246 2.93 5.85 -9.54
N GLY A 247 1.99 4.97 -9.88
CA GLY A 247 1.35 4.93 -11.19
C GLY A 247 2.27 4.51 -12.34
N LYS A 248 3.55 4.24 -12.08
CA LYS A 248 4.57 3.81 -13.04
C LYS A 248 5.70 3.04 -12.37
N ARG A 249 6.27 2.05 -13.07
CA ARG A 249 7.26 1.10 -12.56
C ARG A 249 8.52 1.77 -12.01
N GLY A 250 9.04 2.80 -12.68
CA GLY A 250 10.33 3.43 -12.35
C GLY A 250 10.39 4.13 -10.99
N LEU A 251 9.24 4.35 -10.33
CA LEU A 251 9.18 4.97 -9.00
C LEU A 251 8.98 3.96 -7.86
N LEU A 252 8.65 2.70 -8.18
CA LEU A 252 8.26 1.69 -7.18
C LEU A 252 9.34 1.45 -6.15
N TYR A 253 10.59 1.27 -6.60
CA TYR A 253 11.74 1.03 -5.72
C TYR A 253 11.85 2.08 -4.61
N GLY A 254 11.80 3.36 -4.98
CA GLY A 254 11.93 4.47 -4.02
C GLY A 254 10.82 4.49 -2.96
N ILE A 255 9.57 4.24 -3.37
CA ILE A 255 8.45 4.20 -2.42
C ILE A 255 8.50 2.93 -1.54
N CYS A 256 8.90 1.78 -2.09
CA CYS A 256 9.11 0.58 -1.28
C CYS A 256 10.22 0.79 -0.24
N ALA A 257 11.37 1.35 -0.66
CA ALA A 257 12.47 1.66 0.26
C ALA A 257 12.04 2.62 1.38
N GLU A 258 11.26 3.65 1.05
CA GLU A 258 10.75 4.59 2.05
C GLU A 258 9.74 3.93 3.01
N ALA A 259 8.86 3.06 2.51
CA ALA A 259 7.93 2.30 3.35
C ALA A 259 8.67 1.41 4.36
N LEU A 260 9.74 0.75 3.92
CA LEU A 260 10.60 -0.06 4.79
C LEU A 260 11.29 0.81 5.84
N ARG A 261 11.87 1.95 5.43
CA ARG A 261 12.54 2.91 6.32
C ARG A 261 11.59 3.44 7.40
N LEU A 262 10.32 3.60 7.08
CA LEU A 262 9.27 4.07 8.00
C LEU A 262 8.63 2.93 8.82
N ASP A 263 9.22 1.75 8.78
CA ASP A 263 8.78 0.58 9.54
C ASP A 263 7.31 0.21 9.28
N MET A 264 6.87 0.31 8.02
CA MET A 264 5.58 -0.23 7.62
C MET A 264 5.61 -1.76 7.65
N ASP A 265 4.48 -2.38 7.97
CA ASP A 265 4.41 -3.81 8.29
C ASP A 265 4.34 -4.70 7.05
N GLY A 266 4.00 -4.12 5.88
CA GLY A 266 3.89 -4.87 4.64
C GLY A 266 3.84 -4.04 3.37
N LEU A 267 3.90 -4.74 2.23
CA LEU A 267 3.67 -4.18 0.90
C LEU A 267 2.43 -4.83 0.26
N PHE A 268 1.58 -4.01 -0.35
CA PHE A 268 0.42 -4.41 -1.14
C PHE A 268 0.64 -3.98 -2.58
N ILE A 269 1.29 -4.83 -3.39
CA ILE A 269 1.91 -4.43 -4.66
C ILE A 269 1.30 -5.15 -5.87
N GLU A 270 1.26 -4.46 -7.02
CA GLU A 270 0.72 -5.02 -8.24
C GLU A 270 1.78 -5.74 -9.08
N SER A 271 1.42 -6.96 -9.49
CA SER A 271 2.23 -7.80 -10.39
C SER A 271 1.32 -8.53 -11.38
N HIS A 272 1.77 -8.66 -12.62
CA HIS A 272 1.03 -9.29 -13.71
C HIS A 272 1.98 -10.11 -14.58
N CYS A 273 1.56 -11.28 -15.06
CA CYS A 273 2.40 -12.14 -15.89
C CYS A 273 2.89 -11.45 -17.19
N CYS A 274 2.09 -10.54 -17.74
CA CYS A 274 2.43 -9.74 -18.92
C CYS A 274 1.82 -8.34 -18.79
N PRO A 275 2.47 -7.41 -18.04
CA PRO A 275 1.90 -6.10 -17.72
C PRO A 275 1.53 -5.24 -18.91
N GLU A 276 2.19 -5.44 -20.07
CA GLU A 276 1.99 -4.65 -21.28
C GLU A 276 0.61 -4.81 -21.90
N VAL A 277 -0.03 -5.98 -21.67
CA VAL A 277 -1.38 -6.29 -22.19
C VAL A 277 -2.46 -6.22 -21.13
N ALA A 278 -2.11 -5.81 -19.89
CA ALA A 278 -3.06 -5.72 -18.79
C ALA A 278 -4.21 -4.75 -19.09
N LEU A 279 -5.43 -5.17 -18.82
CA LEU A 279 -6.65 -4.38 -19.04
C LEU A 279 -6.82 -3.23 -18.05
N SER A 280 -6.04 -3.26 -16.95
CA SER A 280 -6.02 -2.19 -15.94
C SER A 280 -4.62 -1.92 -15.44
N ASP A 281 -4.31 -0.64 -15.25
CA ASP A 281 -3.10 -0.13 -14.58
C ASP A 281 -1.77 -0.73 -15.09
N ALA A 282 -1.67 -1.03 -16.40
CA ALA A 282 -0.54 -1.66 -17.07
C ALA A 282 0.82 -1.01 -16.76
N ALA A 283 0.87 0.32 -16.67
CA ALA A 283 2.12 1.08 -16.50
C ALA A 283 2.79 0.90 -15.12
N GLN A 284 2.05 0.46 -14.11
CA GLN A 284 2.54 0.36 -12.73
C GLN A 284 2.82 -1.07 -12.27
N GLN A 285 2.35 -2.09 -12.99
CA GLN A 285 2.53 -3.49 -12.64
C GLN A 285 3.91 -4.00 -13.04
N LEU A 286 4.52 -4.83 -12.21
CA LEU A 286 5.77 -5.56 -12.50
C LEU A 286 5.46 -6.99 -12.92
N THR A 287 6.35 -7.62 -13.71
CA THR A 287 6.31 -9.08 -13.81
C THR A 287 6.75 -9.70 -12.48
N PRO A 288 6.36 -10.95 -12.17
CA PRO A 288 6.84 -11.65 -10.97
C PRO A 288 8.38 -11.67 -10.86
N GLU A 289 9.08 -11.87 -11.97
CA GLU A 289 10.55 -11.88 -12.01
C GLU A 289 11.14 -10.50 -11.68
N ALA A 290 10.57 -9.43 -12.26
CA ALA A 290 11.00 -8.06 -11.98
C ALA A 290 10.72 -7.67 -10.53
N LEU A 291 9.61 -8.14 -9.96
CA LEU A 291 9.26 -7.96 -8.56
C LEU A 291 10.27 -8.67 -7.64
N GLY A 292 10.63 -9.92 -7.95
CA GLY A 292 11.64 -10.68 -7.22
C GLY A 292 12.98 -9.97 -7.18
N LYS A 293 13.47 -9.50 -8.34
CA LYS A 293 14.71 -8.70 -8.43
C LYS A 293 14.64 -7.41 -7.62
N MET A 294 13.50 -6.74 -7.62
CA MET A 294 13.31 -5.53 -6.82
C MET A 294 13.39 -5.84 -5.33
N PHE A 295 12.82 -6.95 -4.87
CA PHE A 295 12.88 -7.38 -3.48
C PHE A 295 14.30 -7.78 -3.06
N GLU A 296 15.06 -8.49 -3.90
CA GLU A 296 16.47 -8.79 -3.68
C GLU A 296 17.29 -7.50 -3.48
N ASN A 297 17.10 -6.51 -4.37
CA ASN A 297 17.77 -5.22 -4.28
C ASN A 297 17.37 -4.39 -3.04
N LEU A 298 16.18 -4.60 -2.50
CA LEU A 298 15.70 -3.98 -1.26
C LEU A 298 16.13 -4.75 -0.01
N GLY A 299 16.82 -5.90 -0.15
CA GLY A 299 17.16 -6.76 0.98
C GLY A 299 15.95 -7.41 1.66
N ILE A 300 14.81 -7.48 0.97
CA ILE A 300 13.61 -8.11 1.51
C ILE A 300 13.79 -9.62 1.51
N ARG A 301 13.88 -10.21 2.70
CA ARG A 301 13.76 -11.66 2.90
C ARG A 301 12.33 -11.98 3.27
N GLN A 302 11.71 -12.85 2.52
CA GLN A 302 10.37 -13.32 2.84
C GLN A 302 10.42 -14.32 3.98
N VAL A 303 9.43 -14.24 4.86
CA VAL A 303 9.27 -15.25 5.91
C VAL A 303 8.76 -16.52 5.28
N GLU A 304 9.56 -17.57 5.29
CA GLU A 304 9.11 -18.90 4.89
C GLU A 304 7.98 -19.34 5.82
N ASN A 305 6.83 -19.75 5.23
CA ASN A 305 5.72 -20.45 5.89
C ASN A 305 4.79 -19.69 6.85
N ASN A 306 4.71 -18.38 6.84
CA ASN A 306 3.70 -17.73 7.66
C ASN A 306 2.48 -17.28 6.84
N LYS A 307 1.28 -17.80 7.23
CA LYS A 307 0.01 -17.16 6.87
C LYS A 307 0.07 -15.70 7.27
N LEU A 308 -0.48 -14.84 6.44
CA LEU A 308 -0.54 -13.41 6.70
C LEU A 308 -1.21 -13.19 8.07
N HIS A 309 -0.47 -12.67 9.05
CA HIS A 309 -1.04 -12.24 10.32
C HIS A 309 -1.53 -10.81 10.18
N LEU A 310 -2.82 -10.63 9.90
CA LEU A 310 -3.46 -9.33 9.68
C LEU A 310 -3.99 -8.69 10.96
N GLY A 311 -3.40 -8.94 12.08
CA GLY A 311 -3.75 -8.27 13.32
C GLY A 311 -3.11 -8.90 14.54
N CYS A 312 -2.73 -8.08 15.51
CA CYS A 312 -2.65 -8.51 16.88
C CYS A 312 -4.07 -8.73 17.40
N GLU A 313 -4.26 -9.69 18.32
CA GLU A 313 -5.47 -9.71 19.14
C GLU A 313 -5.63 -8.31 19.76
N ILE A 314 -6.61 -7.57 19.26
CA ILE A 314 -6.90 -6.24 19.82
C ILE A 314 -7.52 -6.50 21.18
N LEU A 315 -6.70 -6.42 22.22
CA LEU A 315 -7.18 -6.27 23.59
C LEU A 315 -7.86 -4.89 23.68
N ILE A 316 -9.15 -4.87 23.32
CA ILE A 316 -10.01 -3.72 23.59
C ILE A 316 -10.14 -3.65 25.11
N GLN A 317 -9.25 -2.89 25.75
CA GLN A 317 -9.53 -2.38 27.08
C GLN A 317 -10.70 -1.39 26.90
N ARG A 318 -11.92 -1.89 27.01
CA ARG A 318 -13.10 -1.02 27.22
C ARG A 318 -12.83 -0.25 28.50
N LYS A 319 -12.49 1.03 28.35
CA LYS A 319 -12.61 1.96 29.47
C LYS A 319 -14.08 2.03 29.80
N GLY A 320 -14.44 1.44 30.96
CA GLY A 320 -15.76 1.57 31.57
C GLY A 320 -16.02 3.02 32.01
#